data_dce87abd38e141c595d0554d5bc4245b
#
_entry.id   dce87abd38e141c595d0554d5bc4245b
#
_cell.length_a   1.000
_cell.length_b   1.000
_cell.length_c   1.000
_cell.angle_alpha   90.00
_cell.angle_beta   90.00
_cell.angle_gamma   90.00
#
_symmetry.space_group_name_H-M   'P 1'
#
loop_
_entity.id
_entity.type
_entity.pdbx_description
1 polymer ?
#
loop_
_entity_poly.entity_id
_entity_poly.type
_entity_poly.pdbx_seq_one_letter_code
_entity_poly.pdbx_strand_id
1 'polypeptide(L)'
;DIQFVFTANPEDYTNRGSIITPLKDRIQSQIMTHYPKSIELAKDITKSEAKVSQAQNEKVVLPEILKDLLEQISFEARKSEYVDEKSGVSARLSISAYEMLYSAAERRMLINKEKKTTARISDLTNVIPAIIGKIEMVYEGEQEGAVNVSYALIRSAIRAEAFKYFPELKDLKKKQNPNSEAYNELIAWFSVNRLDLLNDLSNKEYQKSLLRVISLEKIILSKFPTLPLNA
;
A
#
# COMPACT_ATOMS: atom_id res chain seq x y z
N ASP A 1 45.08 -11.60 -3.88
CA ASP A 1 44.10 -11.74 -2.82
C ASP A 1 42.70 -11.71 -3.42
N ILE A 2 41.84 -12.64 -3.04
CA ILE A 2 40.45 -12.73 -3.52
C ILE A 2 39.55 -12.61 -2.29
N GLN A 3 38.56 -11.72 -2.37
CA GLN A 3 37.50 -11.60 -1.40
C GLN A 3 36.26 -12.35 -1.89
N PHE A 4 35.75 -13.26 -1.05
CA PHE A 4 34.50 -13.96 -1.34
C PHE A 4 33.36 -13.36 -0.54
N VAL A 5 32.25 -13.09 -1.22
CA VAL A 5 30.99 -12.65 -0.60
C VAL A 5 29.90 -13.66 -0.95
N PHE A 6 29.22 -14.17 0.06
CA PHE A 6 28.14 -15.14 -0.10
C PHE A 6 26.84 -14.53 0.41
N THR A 7 25.73 -14.89 -0.22
CA THR A 7 24.39 -14.61 0.28
C THR A 7 23.68 -15.91 0.58
N ALA A 8 22.97 -15.98 1.70
CA ALA A 8 22.18 -17.12 2.10
C ALA A 8 20.89 -16.68 2.77
N ASN A 9 19.82 -17.46 2.63
CA ASN A 9 18.62 -17.31 3.42
C ASN A 9 18.73 -18.23 4.65
N PRO A 10 18.92 -17.70 5.88
CA PRO A 10 19.10 -18.53 7.07
C PRO A 10 17.83 -19.28 7.49
N GLU A 11 16.67 -18.87 6.97
CA GLU A 11 15.35 -19.44 7.32
C GLU A 11 14.90 -20.55 6.37
N ASP A 12 15.77 -20.97 5.46
CA ASP A 12 15.46 -22.12 4.61
C ASP A 12 15.57 -23.42 5.44
N TYR A 13 14.44 -23.80 6.05
CA TYR A 13 14.30 -24.96 6.96
C TYR A 13 14.48 -26.32 6.29
N THR A 14 14.69 -26.34 4.98
CA THR A 14 15.06 -27.57 4.31
C THR A 14 16.52 -27.87 4.62
N ASN A 15 16.83 -29.12 4.97
CA ASN A 15 18.21 -29.63 5.23
C ASN A 15 19.21 -29.33 4.09
N ARG A 16 18.80 -28.68 3.02
CA ARG A 16 19.58 -28.28 1.85
C ARG A 16 20.02 -26.82 1.86
N GLY A 17 19.47 -25.97 2.74
CA GLY A 17 19.73 -24.54 2.78
C GLY A 17 20.60 -24.05 3.94
N SER A 18 20.82 -24.87 4.99
CA SER A 18 21.64 -24.45 6.13
C SER A 18 23.11 -24.41 5.77
N ILE A 19 23.79 -23.30 6.13
CA ILE A 19 25.25 -23.23 6.03
C ILE A 19 25.84 -24.28 6.97
N ILE A 20 26.54 -25.27 6.41
CA ILE A 20 27.17 -26.32 7.18
C ILE A 20 28.23 -25.75 8.14
N THR A 21 28.31 -26.29 9.35
CA THR A 21 29.23 -25.83 10.40
C THR A 21 30.69 -25.62 9.94
N PRO A 22 31.31 -26.51 9.15
CA PRO A 22 32.66 -26.28 8.66
C PRO A 22 32.85 -25.07 7.76
N LEU A 23 31.81 -24.66 7.00
CA LEU A 23 31.83 -23.45 6.20
C LEU A 23 31.62 -22.22 7.07
N LYS A 24 30.68 -22.28 8.01
CA LYS A 24 30.43 -21.21 8.97
C LYS A 24 31.67 -20.85 9.79
N ASP A 25 32.46 -21.84 10.20
CA ASP A 25 33.72 -21.64 10.95
C ASP A 25 34.80 -20.91 10.12
N ARG A 26 34.74 -21.02 8.80
CA ARG A 26 35.71 -20.40 7.88
C ARG A 26 35.28 -18.99 7.39
N ILE A 27 34.06 -18.60 7.63
CA ILE A 27 33.56 -17.26 7.28
C ILE A 27 34.01 -16.27 8.34
N GLN A 28 34.78 -15.26 7.95
CA GLN A 28 35.37 -14.28 8.88
C GLN A 28 34.33 -13.30 9.44
N SER A 29 33.28 -12.96 8.67
CA SER A 29 32.25 -12.00 9.10
C SER A 29 30.88 -12.36 8.51
N GLN A 30 29.85 -12.05 9.27
CA GLN A 30 28.46 -12.24 8.88
C GLN A 30 27.68 -10.94 9.04
N ILE A 31 26.98 -10.53 7.99
CA ILE A 31 26.08 -9.37 8.02
C ILE A 31 24.65 -9.92 8.01
N MET A 32 23.89 -9.61 9.06
CA MET A 32 22.48 -9.95 9.14
C MET A 32 21.66 -8.83 8.51
N THR A 33 20.84 -9.17 7.52
CA THR A 33 19.84 -8.24 6.95
C THR A 33 18.55 -8.31 7.75
N HIS A 34 17.79 -7.23 7.71
CA HIS A 34 16.50 -7.13 8.39
C HIS A 34 15.54 -6.27 7.55
N TYR A 35 14.25 -6.34 7.85
CA TYR A 35 13.26 -5.47 7.22
C TYR A 35 13.53 -4.00 7.51
N PRO A 36 13.12 -3.09 6.59
CA PRO A 36 13.20 -1.65 6.82
C PRO A 36 12.41 -1.27 8.08
N LYS A 37 12.98 -0.36 8.87
CA LYS A 37 12.41 0.05 10.17
C LYS A 37 11.39 1.16 10.06
N SER A 38 11.38 1.89 8.94
CA SER A 38 10.42 2.98 8.69
C SER A 38 9.85 2.89 7.28
N ILE A 39 8.69 3.51 7.09
CA ILE A 39 8.02 3.60 5.79
C ILE A 39 8.88 4.38 4.79
N GLU A 40 9.54 5.45 5.22
CA GLU A 40 10.41 6.27 4.39
C GLU A 40 11.54 5.45 3.79
N LEU A 41 12.25 4.69 4.64
CA LEU A 41 13.33 3.81 4.19
C LEU A 41 12.80 2.71 3.26
N ALA A 42 11.63 2.16 3.54
CA ALA A 42 11.00 1.15 2.70
C ALA A 42 10.65 1.72 1.32
N LYS A 43 10.11 2.95 1.25
CA LYS A 43 9.84 3.65 -0.02
C LYS A 43 11.10 3.89 -0.84
N ASP A 44 12.20 4.27 -0.20
CA ASP A 44 13.47 4.49 -0.90
C ASP A 44 13.98 3.19 -1.53
N ILE A 45 13.90 2.07 -0.80
CA ILE A 45 14.25 0.74 -1.32
C ILE A 45 13.34 0.37 -2.50
N THR A 46 12.03 0.48 -2.33
CA THR A 46 11.06 0.16 -3.38
C THR A 46 11.29 1.01 -4.63
N LYS A 47 11.54 2.30 -4.47
CA LYS A 47 11.82 3.22 -5.59
C LYS A 47 13.12 2.87 -6.31
N SER A 48 14.14 2.40 -5.61
CA SER A 48 15.42 2.02 -6.23
C SER A 48 15.34 0.70 -7.00
N GLU A 49 14.50 -0.23 -6.53
CA GLU A 49 14.44 -1.59 -7.05
C GLU A 49 13.31 -1.82 -8.06
N ALA A 50 12.23 -1.04 -7.99
CA ALA A 50 11.07 -1.19 -8.87
C ALA A 50 11.40 -0.82 -10.32
N LYS A 51 10.96 -1.65 -11.26
CA LYS A 51 11.18 -1.46 -12.69
C LYS A 51 9.96 -0.81 -13.34
N VAL A 52 9.88 0.50 -13.22
CA VAL A 52 8.86 1.32 -13.90
C VAL A 52 9.50 1.98 -15.11
N SER A 53 8.93 1.81 -16.30
CA SER A 53 9.46 2.42 -17.52
C SER A 53 9.31 3.93 -17.50
N GLN A 54 10.18 4.62 -18.25
CA GLN A 54 10.09 6.07 -18.40
C GLN A 54 8.72 6.48 -18.95
N ALA A 55 8.18 5.74 -19.93
CA ALA A 55 6.87 6.00 -20.52
C ALA A 55 5.73 5.89 -19.50
N GLN A 56 5.81 4.97 -18.54
CA GLN A 56 4.85 4.88 -17.44
C GLN A 56 4.97 6.06 -16.48
N ASN A 57 6.19 6.42 -16.07
CA ASN A 57 6.43 7.57 -15.19
C ASN A 57 5.95 8.91 -15.76
N GLU A 58 6.00 9.08 -17.09
CA GLU A 58 5.54 10.29 -17.76
C GLU A 58 3.99 10.38 -17.84
N LYS A 59 3.31 9.24 -17.81
CA LYS A 59 1.87 9.15 -18.02
C LYS A 59 1.07 8.89 -16.74
N VAL A 60 1.66 8.21 -15.77
CA VAL A 60 1.00 7.82 -14.52
C VAL A 60 1.61 8.58 -13.35
N VAL A 61 0.78 9.37 -12.68
CA VAL A 61 1.15 10.02 -11.41
C VAL A 61 0.81 9.08 -10.27
N LEU A 62 1.79 8.75 -9.43
CA LEU A 62 1.58 7.98 -8.22
C LEU A 62 1.68 8.90 -7.00
N PRO A 63 0.55 9.25 -6.34
CA PRO A 63 0.52 10.08 -5.14
C PRO A 63 1.32 9.48 -3.98
N GLU A 64 1.91 10.32 -3.13
CA GLU A 64 2.70 9.87 -1.97
C GLU A 64 1.88 8.98 -1.02
N ILE A 65 0.61 9.30 -0.79
CA ILE A 65 -0.28 8.48 0.04
C ILE A 65 -0.38 7.03 -0.45
N LEU A 66 -0.34 6.80 -1.75
CA LEU A 66 -0.36 5.43 -2.28
C LEU A 66 0.97 4.70 -2.09
N LYS A 67 2.09 5.42 -2.15
CA LYS A 67 3.41 4.86 -1.83
C LYS A 67 3.47 4.48 -0.35
N ASP A 68 2.97 5.34 0.53
CA ASP A 68 2.86 5.05 1.96
C ASP A 68 1.98 3.82 2.22
N LEU A 69 0.82 3.75 1.54
CA LEU A 69 -0.10 2.61 1.67
C LEU A 69 0.52 1.29 1.21
N LEU A 70 1.29 1.27 0.13
CA LEU A 70 1.97 0.05 -0.33
C LEU A 70 2.96 -0.48 0.71
N GLU A 71 3.76 0.40 1.31
CA GLU A 71 4.67 0.00 2.37
C GLU A 71 3.90 -0.41 3.64
N GLN A 72 2.84 0.34 3.99
CA GLN A 72 2.01 0.02 5.15
C GLN A 72 1.36 -1.38 5.02
N ILE A 73 0.97 -1.81 3.81
CA ILE A 73 0.49 -3.18 3.58
C ILE A 73 1.55 -4.21 4.04
N SER A 74 2.81 -4.00 3.70
CA SER A 74 3.91 -4.88 4.12
C SER A 74 4.12 -4.85 5.63
N PHE A 75 3.99 -3.67 6.27
CA PHE A 75 4.08 -3.54 7.72
C PHE A 75 2.92 -4.21 8.45
N GLU A 76 1.70 -4.08 7.92
CA GLU A 76 0.52 -4.76 8.49
C GLU A 76 0.58 -6.28 8.28
N ALA A 77 1.10 -6.75 7.15
CA ALA A 77 1.29 -8.17 6.89
C ALA A 77 2.20 -8.83 7.95
N ARG A 78 3.28 -8.15 8.36
CA ARG A 78 4.21 -8.65 9.40
C ARG A 78 3.61 -8.72 10.80
N LYS A 79 2.49 -8.04 11.03
CA LYS A 79 1.77 -8.01 12.32
C LYS A 79 0.51 -8.87 12.29
N SER A 80 0.17 -9.40 11.13
CA SER A 80 -1.08 -10.13 10.93
C SER A 80 -1.01 -11.51 11.53
N GLU A 81 -2.05 -11.92 12.26
CA GLU A 81 -2.21 -13.28 12.77
C GLU A 81 -2.40 -14.34 11.67
N TYR A 82 -2.69 -13.91 10.44
CA TYR A 82 -2.87 -14.78 9.27
C TYR A 82 -1.57 -15.08 8.51
N VAL A 83 -0.47 -14.41 8.88
CA VAL A 83 0.81 -14.48 8.18
C VAL A 83 1.89 -15.00 9.12
N ASP A 84 2.77 -15.88 8.63
CA ASP A 84 3.86 -16.43 9.44
C ASP A 84 4.79 -15.32 9.93
N GLU A 85 5.03 -15.29 11.24
CA GLU A 85 5.79 -14.21 11.89
C GLU A 85 7.27 -14.19 11.48
N LYS A 86 7.85 -15.35 11.17
CA LYS A 86 9.29 -15.48 10.94
C LYS A 86 9.68 -15.26 9.49
N SER A 87 8.96 -15.88 8.56
CA SER A 87 9.30 -15.88 7.12
C SER A 87 8.18 -15.33 6.23
N GLY A 88 7.06 -14.95 6.83
CA GLY A 88 5.78 -14.77 6.15
C GLY A 88 5.67 -13.61 5.16
N VAL A 89 6.60 -12.65 5.13
CA VAL A 89 6.50 -11.49 4.22
C VAL A 89 7.78 -11.30 3.43
N SER A 90 7.72 -11.49 2.13
CA SER A 90 8.84 -11.18 1.24
C SER A 90 9.10 -9.67 1.18
N ALA A 91 10.36 -9.26 1.29
CA ALA A 91 10.77 -7.87 1.06
C ALA A 91 10.44 -7.36 -0.36
N ARG A 92 10.18 -8.28 -1.32
CA ARG A 92 9.76 -7.94 -2.69
C ARG A 92 8.27 -7.65 -2.83
N LEU A 93 7.48 -7.75 -1.75
CA LEU A 93 6.04 -7.47 -1.79
C LEU A 93 5.78 -6.05 -2.27
N SER A 94 6.38 -5.06 -1.61
CA SER A 94 6.20 -3.64 -1.95
C SER A 94 6.68 -3.33 -3.37
N ILE A 95 7.81 -3.90 -3.80
CA ILE A 95 8.35 -3.73 -5.16
C ILE A 95 7.34 -4.23 -6.19
N SER A 96 6.87 -5.47 -6.05
CA SER A 96 5.88 -6.04 -6.98
C SER A 96 4.55 -5.30 -6.96
N ALA A 97 4.08 -4.90 -5.78
CA ALA A 97 2.86 -4.13 -5.62
C ALA A 97 2.96 -2.73 -6.26
N TYR A 98 4.11 -2.09 -6.15
CA TYR A 98 4.41 -0.80 -6.78
C TYR A 98 4.32 -0.89 -8.31
N GLU A 99 4.98 -1.88 -8.91
CA GLU A 99 4.93 -2.13 -10.36
C GLU A 99 3.52 -2.45 -10.84
N MET A 100 2.78 -3.28 -10.10
CA MET A 100 1.40 -3.61 -10.42
C MET A 100 0.46 -2.42 -10.31
N LEU A 101 0.67 -1.52 -9.34
CA LEU A 101 -0.15 -0.33 -9.18
C LEU A 101 0.03 0.63 -10.37
N TYR A 102 1.27 0.81 -10.85
CA TYR A 102 1.53 1.55 -12.10
C TYR A 102 0.80 0.92 -13.28
N SER A 103 0.91 -0.40 -13.43
CA SER A 103 0.26 -1.14 -14.52
C SER A 103 -1.27 -1.06 -14.45
N ALA A 104 -1.85 -1.11 -13.26
CA ALA A 104 -3.29 -0.99 -13.06
C ALA A 104 -3.80 0.40 -13.48
N ALA A 105 -3.12 1.47 -13.04
CA ALA A 105 -3.47 2.83 -13.42
C ALA A 105 -3.29 3.07 -14.94
N GLU A 106 -2.18 2.57 -15.52
CA GLU A 106 -1.93 2.65 -16.96
C GLU A 106 -3.01 1.90 -17.77
N ARG A 107 -3.37 0.68 -17.35
CA ARG A 107 -4.44 -0.09 -17.97
C ARG A 107 -5.76 0.71 -18.00
N ARG A 108 -6.16 1.30 -16.88
CA ARG A 108 -7.35 2.15 -16.80
C ARG A 108 -7.27 3.35 -17.72
N MET A 109 -6.12 4.02 -17.77
CA MET A 109 -5.83 5.13 -18.69
C MET A 109 -6.04 4.70 -20.14
N LEU A 110 -5.48 3.57 -20.55
CA LEU A 110 -5.57 3.06 -21.92
C LEU A 110 -7.01 2.67 -22.30
N ILE A 111 -7.76 2.04 -21.41
CA ILE A 111 -9.18 1.72 -21.61
C ILE A 111 -9.99 2.98 -21.91
N ASN A 112 -9.73 4.05 -21.13
CA ASN A 112 -10.43 5.33 -21.28
C ASN A 112 -9.84 6.24 -22.37
N LYS A 113 -8.82 5.79 -23.09
CA LYS A 113 -8.12 6.56 -24.15
C LYS A 113 -7.59 7.91 -23.61
N GLU A 114 -7.20 7.95 -22.35
CA GLU A 114 -6.61 9.13 -21.71
C GLU A 114 -5.11 9.20 -22.00
N LYS A 115 -4.53 10.40 -21.98
CA LYS A 115 -3.09 10.60 -22.21
C LYS A 115 -2.26 10.47 -20.93
N LYS A 116 -2.88 10.81 -19.79
CA LYS A 116 -2.27 10.76 -18.45
C LYS A 116 -3.33 10.35 -17.44
N THR A 117 -2.89 9.77 -16.34
CA THR A 117 -3.77 9.41 -15.23
C THR A 117 -3.05 9.54 -13.89
N THR A 118 -3.84 9.58 -12.81
CA THR A 118 -3.36 9.48 -11.44
C THR A 118 -3.84 8.15 -10.86
N ALA A 119 -2.95 7.40 -10.22
CA ALA A 119 -3.31 6.19 -9.49
C ALA A 119 -4.28 6.54 -8.34
N ARG A 120 -5.21 5.63 -8.04
CA ARG A 120 -6.29 5.82 -7.06
C ARG A 120 -6.22 4.74 -5.98
N ILE A 121 -6.83 5.00 -4.84
CA ILE A 121 -6.95 3.99 -3.77
C ILE A 121 -7.68 2.73 -4.28
N SER A 122 -8.65 2.87 -5.19
CA SER A 122 -9.33 1.74 -5.83
C SER A 122 -8.40 0.85 -6.66
N ASP A 123 -7.30 1.40 -7.19
CA ASP A 123 -6.32 0.61 -7.94
C ASP A 123 -5.55 -0.38 -7.04
N LEU A 124 -5.55 -0.19 -5.71
CA LEU A 124 -4.95 -1.13 -4.75
C LEU A 124 -5.56 -2.53 -4.80
N THR A 125 -6.81 -2.67 -5.27
CA THR A 125 -7.40 -4.01 -5.46
C THR A 125 -6.65 -4.84 -6.50
N ASN A 126 -5.96 -4.18 -7.43
CA ASN A 126 -5.18 -4.86 -8.46
C ASN A 126 -3.79 -5.33 -7.95
N VAL A 127 -3.36 -4.95 -6.74
CA VAL A 127 -2.10 -5.44 -6.15
C VAL A 127 -2.28 -6.75 -5.36
N ILE A 128 -3.50 -7.24 -5.20
CA ILE A 128 -3.81 -8.50 -4.50
C ILE A 128 -2.94 -9.68 -4.99
N PRO A 129 -2.73 -9.89 -6.31
CA PRO A 129 -1.84 -10.98 -6.77
C PRO A 129 -0.39 -10.83 -6.30
N ALA A 130 0.11 -9.59 -6.14
CA ALA A 130 1.43 -9.36 -5.58
C ALA A 130 1.48 -9.73 -4.09
N ILE A 131 0.43 -9.39 -3.33
CA ILE A 131 0.33 -9.75 -1.91
C ILE A 131 0.33 -11.28 -1.77
N ILE A 132 -0.60 -11.96 -2.44
CA ILE A 132 -0.73 -13.43 -2.40
C ILE A 132 0.58 -14.14 -2.73
N GLY A 133 1.30 -13.67 -3.75
CA GLY A 133 2.55 -14.28 -4.19
C GLY A 133 3.77 -13.97 -3.31
N LYS A 134 3.61 -13.17 -2.25
CA LYS A 134 4.72 -12.66 -1.43
C LYS A 134 4.48 -12.76 0.08
N ILE A 135 3.39 -13.38 0.50
CA ILE A 135 3.11 -13.72 1.89
C ILE A 135 3.05 -15.24 2.05
N GLU A 136 3.52 -15.74 3.17
CA GLU A 136 3.32 -17.11 3.63
C GLU A 136 2.29 -17.08 4.75
N MET A 137 1.19 -17.80 4.56
CA MET A 137 0.09 -17.81 5.50
C MET A 137 0.24 -18.95 6.51
N VAL A 138 -0.19 -18.72 7.74
CA VAL A 138 -0.45 -19.77 8.71
C VAL A 138 -1.77 -20.47 8.38
N TYR A 139 -2.05 -21.57 9.06
CA TYR A 139 -3.26 -22.39 8.82
C TYR A 139 -4.57 -21.58 8.86
N GLU A 140 -4.70 -20.67 9.82
CA GLU A 140 -5.86 -19.78 9.95
C GLU A 140 -6.01 -18.85 8.74
N GLY A 141 -4.89 -18.38 8.21
CA GLY A 141 -4.86 -17.56 6.99
C GLY A 141 -5.23 -18.35 5.74
N GLU A 142 -4.83 -19.62 5.67
CA GLU A 142 -5.24 -20.50 4.56
C GLU A 142 -6.75 -20.79 4.58
N GLN A 143 -7.34 -20.95 5.79
CA GLN A 143 -8.78 -21.13 5.95
C GLN A 143 -9.58 -19.88 5.55
N GLU A 144 -9.11 -18.67 5.94
CA GLU A 144 -9.75 -17.41 5.55
C GLU A 144 -9.66 -17.18 4.03
N GLY A 145 -8.61 -17.69 3.41
CA GLY A 145 -8.32 -17.56 1.99
C GLY A 145 -7.48 -16.33 1.65
N ALA A 146 -6.49 -16.54 0.80
CA ALA A 146 -5.46 -15.55 0.45
C ALA A 146 -6.00 -14.21 -0.06
N VAL A 147 -7.12 -14.23 -0.78
CA VAL A 147 -7.79 -13.02 -1.29
C VAL A 147 -8.40 -12.22 -0.13
N ASN A 148 -9.09 -12.87 0.81
CA ASN A 148 -9.70 -12.20 1.96
C ASN A 148 -8.63 -11.63 2.90
N VAL A 149 -7.55 -12.38 3.16
CA VAL A 149 -6.39 -11.89 3.91
C VAL A 149 -5.80 -10.67 3.22
N SER A 150 -5.61 -10.69 1.91
CA SER A 150 -5.11 -9.53 1.16
C SER A 150 -6.01 -8.30 1.30
N TYR A 151 -7.33 -8.47 1.22
CA TYR A 151 -8.27 -7.36 1.47
C TYR A 151 -8.22 -6.87 2.92
N ALA A 152 -8.04 -7.75 3.89
CA ALA A 152 -7.88 -7.37 5.29
C ALA A 152 -6.62 -6.53 5.50
N LEU A 153 -5.49 -6.92 4.89
CA LEU A 153 -4.24 -6.18 4.94
C LEU A 153 -4.35 -4.79 4.29
N ILE A 154 -4.97 -4.70 3.11
CA ILE A 154 -5.22 -3.40 2.44
C ILE A 154 -6.10 -2.51 3.33
N ARG A 155 -7.17 -3.04 3.92
CA ARG A 155 -8.06 -2.29 4.83
C ARG A 155 -7.32 -1.82 6.08
N SER A 156 -6.45 -2.65 6.66
CA SER A 156 -5.64 -2.28 7.83
C SER A 156 -4.65 -1.17 7.49
N ALA A 157 -3.98 -1.26 6.33
CA ALA A 157 -3.09 -0.21 5.85
C ALA A 157 -3.83 1.11 5.62
N ILE A 158 -4.99 1.09 4.95
CA ILE A 158 -5.82 2.30 4.75
C ILE A 158 -6.23 2.90 6.09
N ARG A 159 -6.63 2.07 7.06
CA ARG A 159 -7.00 2.54 8.40
C ARG A 159 -5.82 3.19 9.11
N ALA A 160 -4.65 2.58 9.08
CA ALA A 160 -3.44 3.12 9.71
C ALA A 160 -3.03 4.47 9.11
N GLU A 161 -3.07 4.60 7.79
CA GLU A 161 -2.74 5.84 7.09
C GLU A 161 -3.82 6.92 7.25
N ALA A 162 -5.11 6.54 7.26
CA ALA A 162 -6.22 7.48 7.38
C ALA A 162 -6.12 8.36 8.63
N PHE A 163 -5.63 7.84 9.75
CA PHE A 163 -5.46 8.61 10.98
C PHE A 163 -4.42 9.73 10.90
N LYS A 164 -3.52 9.70 9.92
CA LYS A 164 -2.59 10.81 9.67
C LYS A 164 -3.31 12.01 9.05
N TYR A 165 -4.39 11.77 8.31
CA TYR A 165 -5.12 12.77 7.55
C TYR A 165 -6.45 13.17 8.19
N PHE A 166 -7.09 12.24 8.91
CA PHE A 166 -8.42 12.42 9.49
C PHE A 166 -8.37 12.21 11.00
N PRO A 167 -9.11 13.00 11.78
CA PRO A 167 -9.20 12.79 13.21
C PRO A 167 -9.93 11.48 13.55
N GLU A 168 -9.61 10.88 14.68
CA GLU A 168 -10.36 9.74 15.19
C GLU A 168 -11.83 10.09 15.43
N LEU A 169 -12.72 9.13 15.19
CA LEU A 169 -14.16 9.31 15.43
C LEU A 169 -14.49 9.70 16.89
N LYS A 170 -13.65 9.30 17.85
CA LYS A 170 -13.77 9.70 19.25
C LYS A 170 -13.56 11.20 19.44
N ASP A 171 -12.67 11.81 18.66
CA ASP A 171 -12.37 13.24 18.73
C ASP A 171 -13.42 14.08 18.01
N LEU A 172 -14.12 13.51 17.03
CA LEU A 172 -15.25 14.17 16.36
C LEU A 172 -16.47 14.35 17.26
N LYS A 173 -16.63 13.51 18.29
CA LYS A 173 -17.72 13.61 19.28
C LYS A 173 -17.48 14.68 20.34
N LYS A 174 -16.29 15.23 20.43
CA LYS A 174 -16.00 16.35 21.35
C LYS A 174 -16.60 17.64 20.79
N LYS A 175 -17.48 18.31 21.58
CA LYS A 175 -18.19 19.54 21.20
C LYS A 175 -17.29 20.72 20.75
N GLN A 176 -15.99 20.63 20.89
CA GLN A 176 -15.01 21.69 20.58
C GLN A 176 -14.16 21.41 19.31
N ASN A 177 -14.51 20.38 18.51
CA ASN A 177 -13.74 20.13 17.29
C ASN A 177 -14.25 21.03 16.15
N PRO A 178 -13.44 21.95 15.62
CA PRO A 178 -13.85 22.89 14.56
C PRO A 178 -14.27 22.19 13.26
N ASN A 179 -13.85 20.94 13.09
CA ASN A 179 -14.20 20.15 11.90
C ASN A 179 -15.46 19.28 12.10
N SER A 180 -16.07 19.28 13.29
CA SER A 180 -17.21 18.40 13.61
C SER A 180 -18.40 18.63 12.69
N GLU A 181 -18.68 19.86 12.29
CA GLU A 181 -19.80 20.22 11.44
C GLU A 181 -19.66 19.63 10.04
N ALA A 182 -18.51 19.80 9.39
CA ALA A 182 -18.24 19.26 8.05
C ALA A 182 -18.28 17.72 8.04
N TYR A 183 -17.78 17.06 9.10
CA TYR A 183 -17.87 15.61 9.22
C TYR A 183 -19.30 15.13 9.48
N ASN A 184 -20.10 15.86 10.25
CA ASN A 184 -21.53 15.56 10.45
C ASN A 184 -22.31 15.69 9.15
N GLU A 185 -22.04 16.71 8.32
CA GLU A 185 -22.59 16.82 6.97
C GLU A 185 -22.22 15.63 6.09
N LEU A 186 -20.97 15.19 6.14
CA LEU A 186 -20.49 14.03 5.37
C LEU A 186 -21.20 12.73 5.82
N ILE A 187 -21.31 12.49 7.13
CA ILE A 187 -22.01 11.35 7.69
C ILE A 187 -23.50 11.39 7.29
N ALA A 188 -24.14 12.56 7.39
CA ALA A 188 -25.53 12.74 7.01
C ALA A 188 -25.72 12.46 5.51
N TRP A 189 -24.79 12.91 4.65
CA TRP A 189 -24.85 12.63 3.23
C TRP A 189 -24.78 11.13 2.94
N PHE A 190 -23.86 10.39 3.55
CA PHE A 190 -23.71 8.94 3.37
C PHE A 190 -24.82 8.11 4.04
N SER A 191 -25.59 8.68 4.98
CA SER A 191 -26.73 7.97 5.59
C SER A 191 -27.91 7.81 4.62
N VAL A 192 -28.01 8.67 3.61
CA VAL A 192 -29.11 8.66 2.62
C VAL A 192 -28.63 8.47 1.18
N ASN A 193 -27.33 8.61 0.92
CA ASN A 193 -26.75 8.48 -0.41
C ASN A 193 -25.69 7.37 -0.43
N ARG A 194 -25.51 6.80 -1.61
CA ARG A 194 -24.42 5.87 -1.90
C ARG A 194 -23.52 6.44 -2.99
N LEU A 195 -22.22 6.31 -2.81
CA LEU A 195 -21.21 6.67 -3.79
C LEU A 195 -20.56 5.41 -4.33
N ASP A 196 -20.87 5.04 -5.56
CA ASP A 196 -20.24 3.93 -6.25
C ASP A 196 -19.13 4.47 -7.17
N LEU A 197 -17.90 4.12 -6.87
CA LEU A 197 -16.71 4.45 -7.64
C LEU A 197 -16.22 3.19 -8.34
N LEU A 198 -16.61 3.00 -9.59
CA LEU A 198 -16.16 1.86 -10.38
C LEU A 198 -14.68 2.01 -10.74
N ASN A 199 -13.97 0.89 -10.79
CA ASN A 199 -12.52 0.86 -11.02
C ASN A 199 -12.12 1.42 -12.39
N ASP A 200 -12.97 1.27 -13.40
CA ASP A 200 -12.66 1.65 -14.79
C ASP A 200 -13.15 3.05 -15.19
N LEU A 201 -13.66 3.85 -14.25
CA LEU A 201 -14.08 5.24 -14.55
C LEU A 201 -12.92 6.07 -15.10
N SER A 202 -13.19 6.87 -16.12
CA SER A 202 -12.27 7.91 -16.58
C SER A 202 -11.96 8.92 -15.47
N ASN A 203 -10.89 9.70 -15.60
CA ASN A 203 -10.55 10.74 -14.62
C ASN A 203 -11.69 11.75 -14.46
N LYS A 204 -12.31 12.13 -15.58
CA LYS A 204 -13.43 13.08 -15.59
C LYS A 204 -14.68 12.55 -14.85
N GLU A 205 -15.05 11.29 -15.10
CA GLU A 205 -16.19 10.65 -14.43
C GLU A 205 -15.92 10.44 -12.94
N TYR A 206 -14.70 10.04 -12.59
CA TYR A 206 -14.28 9.88 -11.19
C TYR A 206 -14.36 11.19 -10.42
N GLN A 207 -13.81 12.28 -10.96
CA GLN A 207 -13.91 13.62 -10.37
C GLN A 207 -15.38 14.07 -10.23
N LYS A 208 -16.18 13.90 -11.28
CA LYS A 208 -17.61 14.21 -11.24
C LYS A 208 -18.35 13.44 -10.15
N SER A 209 -17.99 12.19 -9.93
CA SER A 209 -18.59 11.36 -8.87
C SER A 209 -18.21 11.86 -7.48
N LEU A 210 -16.94 12.24 -7.25
CA LEU A 210 -16.49 12.80 -5.99
C LEU A 210 -17.13 14.15 -5.67
N LEU A 211 -17.30 15.01 -6.66
CA LEU A 211 -17.96 16.34 -6.51
C LEU A 211 -19.44 16.26 -6.10
N ARG A 212 -20.08 15.09 -6.21
CA ARG A 212 -21.43 14.88 -5.66
C ARG A 212 -21.47 14.94 -4.14
N VAL A 213 -20.33 14.71 -3.48
CA VAL A 213 -20.20 14.75 -2.01
C VAL A 213 -19.76 16.16 -1.59
N ILE A 214 -20.72 17.08 -1.46
CA ILE A 214 -20.49 18.54 -1.29
C ILE A 214 -19.58 18.85 -0.08
N SER A 215 -19.74 18.15 1.03
CA SER A 215 -18.95 18.36 2.24
C SER A 215 -17.50 17.85 2.15
N LEU A 216 -17.18 16.99 1.17
CA LEU A 216 -15.84 16.45 0.99
C LEU A 216 -14.83 17.55 0.63
N GLU A 217 -15.19 18.45 -0.26
CA GLU A 217 -14.36 19.59 -0.67
C GLU A 217 -14.02 20.50 0.52
N LYS A 218 -15.02 20.82 1.35
CA LYS A 218 -14.83 21.65 2.56
C LYS A 218 -13.81 21.01 3.51
N ILE A 219 -13.91 19.68 3.73
CA ILE A 219 -13.00 18.94 4.61
C ILE A 219 -11.58 18.97 4.05
N ILE A 220 -11.42 18.72 2.75
CA ILE A 220 -10.10 18.71 2.09
C ILE A 220 -9.46 20.09 2.18
N LEU A 221 -10.18 21.15 1.83
CA LEU A 221 -9.66 22.52 1.88
C LEU A 221 -9.32 23.00 3.31
N SER A 222 -10.08 22.54 4.31
CA SER A 222 -9.75 22.84 5.72
C SER A 222 -8.44 22.22 6.18
N LYS A 223 -8.10 21.06 5.63
CA LYS A 223 -6.88 20.33 5.96
C LYS A 223 -5.68 20.73 5.10
N PHE A 224 -5.93 21.04 3.83
CA PHE A 224 -4.94 21.32 2.81
C PHE A 224 -5.30 22.61 2.04
N PRO A 225 -5.20 23.78 2.71
CA PRO A 225 -5.64 25.07 2.11
C PRO A 225 -4.84 25.49 0.87
N THR A 226 -3.69 24.87 0.63
CA THR A 226 -2.82 25.15 -0.52
C THR A 226 -3.03 24.22 -1.71
N LEU A 227 -3.91 23.21 -1.59
CA LEU A 227 -4.21 22.34 -2.73
C LEU A 227 -4.98 23.12 -3.79
N PRO A 228 -4.52 23.12 -5.05
CA PRO A 228 -5.29 23.70 -6.13
C PRO A 228 -6.58 22.87 -6.33
N LEU A 229 -7.73 23.52 -6.39
CA LEU A 229 -9.05 22.92 -6.57
C LEU A 229 -9.21 22.05 -7.84
N ASN A 230 -8.23 22.10 -8.75
CA ASN A 230 -8.21 21.37 -10.03
C ASN A 230 -7.04 20.38 -10.16
N ALA A 231 -6.39 20.00 -9.05
CA ALA A 231 -5.28 19.05 -9.07
C ALA A 231 -5.75 17.61 -8.82
#